data_0d1b9baa179e3cef82f1aed1e8b70e74
#
_entry.id   0d1b9baa179e3cef82f1aed1e8b70e74
#
_cell.length_a   1.000
_cell.length_b   1.000
_cell.length_c   1.000
_cell.angle_alpha   90.00
_cell.angle_beta   90.00
_cell.angle_gamma   90.00
#
_symmetry.space_group_name_H-M   'P 1'
#
loop_
_entity.id
_entity.type
_entity.pdbx_description
1 polymer ?
#
loop_
_entity_poly.entity_id
_entity_poly.type
_entity_poly.pdbx_seq_one_letter_code
_entity_poly.pdbx_strand_id
1 'polypeptide(L)'
;MFNKKNLGIKGKSILFELSSINFPRSFPVDIMHLFFENVAPHMFRHWTGKFYPKNNEWNSNEYTISSKTWVEIGEIMERSRSHMPPDIGRPPRNIVKHSAGFKAVEWANWIILFSLPLLKGRLPQR
;
A
#
# COMPACT_ATOMS: atom_id res chain seq x y z
N MET A 1 3.91 -29.46 18.14
CA MET A 1 5.22 -28.86 17.85
C MET A 1 5.06 -27.92 16.67
N PHE A 2 5.16 -26.63 16.86
CA PHE A 2 4.97 -25.66 15.76
C PHE A 2 6.11 -25.76 14.78
N ASN A 3 5.82 -25.97 13.49
CA ASN A 3 6.83 -26.06 12.45
C ASN A 3 7.37 -24.65 12.13
N LYS A 4 8.57 -24.34 12.65
CA LYS A 4 9.23 -23.04 12.50
C LYS A 4 9.38 -22.58 11.04
N LYS A 5 9.55 -23.52 10.10
CA LYS A 5 9.72 -23.22 8.68
C LYS A 5 8.44 -22.64 8.05
N ASN A 6 7.27 -23.12 8.47
CA ASN A 6 5.98 -22.67 7.90
C ASN A 6 5.55 -21.28 8.36
N LEU A 7 6.14 -20.79 9.47
CA LEU A 7 5.83 -19.46 10.02
C LEU A 7 6.90 -18.41 9.71
N GLY A 8 7.91 -18.74 8.92
CA GLY A 8 9.01 -17.82 8.60
C GLY A 8 9.93 -17.47 9.77
N ILE A 9 9.80 -18.17 10.91
CA ILE A 9 10.56 -17.89 12.13
C ILE A 9 11.94 -18.55 12.03
N LYS A 10 12.99 -17.74 11.96
CA LYS A 10 14.38 -18.23 11.85
C LYS A 10 14.93 -18.79 13.17
N GLY A 11 14.46 -18.25 14.31
CA GLY A 11 14.91 -18.71 15.63
C GLY A 11 14.34 -17.87 16.77
N LYS A 12 14.75 -18.18 18.00
CA LYS A 12 14.43 -17.37 19.17
C LYS A 12 15.30 -16.11 19.15
N SER A 13 14.69 -14.93 19.26
CA SER A 13 15.41 -13.67 19.35
C SER A 13 16.11 -13.54 20.70
N ILE A 14 17.32 -13.00 20.75
CA ILE A 14 18.04 -12.67 21.99
C ILE A 14 17.25 -11.66 22.86
N LEU A 15 16.37 -10.86 22.23
CA LEU A 15 15.52 -9.91 22.95
C LEU A 15 14.58 -10.58 23.97
N PHE A 16 14.27 -11.88 23.82
CA PHE A 16 13.49 -12.63 24.81
C PHE A 16 14.24 -12.88 26.12
N GLU A 17 15.54 -12.64 26.16
CA GLU A 17 16.37 -12.80 27.38
C GLU A 17 16.38 -11.52 28.23
N LEU A 18 15.88 -10.41 27.69
CA LEU A 18 15.80 -9.14 28.39
C LEU A 18 14.51 -9.08 29.22
N SER A 19 14.65 -8.93 30.54
CA SER A 19 13.51 -8.82 31.47
C SER A 19 12.63 -7.59 31.24
N SER A 20 13.18 -6.54 30.60
CA SER A 20 12.46 -5.32 30.21
C SER A 20 11.57 -5.49 28.98
N ILE A 21 11.70 -6.60 28.23
CA ILE A 21 10.93 -6.85 27.02
C ILE A 21 9.71 -7.72 27.34
N ASN A 22 8.54 -7.17 27.08
CA ASN A 22 7.27 -7.90 27.17
C ASN A 22 6.73 -8.15 25.76
N PHE A 23 6.89 -9.39 25.29
CA PHE A 23 6.37 -9.77 23.97
C PHE A 23 4.89 -10.14 24.06
N PRO A 24 3.99 -9.64 23.17
CA PRO A 24 4.25 -8.76 22.02
C PRO A 24 4.19 -7.25 22.31
N ARG A 25 3.89 -6.84 23.54
CA ARG A 25 3.58 -5.43 23.90
C ARG A 25 4.74 -4.46 23.65
N SER A 26 5.98 -4.94 23.74
CA SER A 26 7.16 -4.12 23.45
C SER A 26 7.45 -3.93 21.96
N PHE A 27 6.65 -4.55 21.11
CA PHE A 27 6.78 -4.46 19.64
C PHE A 27 5.47 -3.95 19.05
N PRO A 28 5.18 -2.64 19.14
CA PRO A 28 3.99 -2.06 18.55
C PRO A 28 4.04 -2.17 17.04
N VAL A 29 2.85 -2.17 16.43
CA VAL A 29 2.74 -2.14 14.97
C VAL A 29 3.25 -0.81 14.46
N ASP A 30 4.24 -0.86 13.58
CA ASP A 30 4.74 0.32 12.87
C ASP A 30 3.83 0.61 11.68
N ILE A 31 3.06 1.70 11.78
CA ILE A 31 2.11 2.12 10.75
C ILE A 31 2.81 2.41 9.43
N MET A 32 4.03 2.96 9.46
CA MET A 32 4.78 3.28 8.25
C MET A 32 5.10 2.00 7.46
N HIS A 33 5.73 1.01 8.10
CA HIS A 33 6.10 -0.22 7.42
C HIS A 33 4.91 -1.12 7.11
N LEU A 34 3.96 -1.26 8.06
CA LEU A 34 2.82 -2.14 7.84
C LEU A 34 1.84 -1.54 6.84
N PHE A 35 1.42 -0.29 7.06
CA PHE A 35 0.30 0.27 6.30
C PHE A 35 0.78 0.94 5.01
N PHE A 36 1.75 1.83 5.09
CA PHE A 36 2.14 2.62 3.92
C PHE A 36 3.12 1.89 2.99
N GLU A 37 4.03 1.06 3.50
CA GLU A 37 4.97 0.32 2.66
C GLU A 37 4.47 -1.08 2.26
N ASN A 38 3.45 -1.62 2.94
CA ASN A 38 2.88 -2.93 2.61
C ASN A 38 1.45 -2.84 2.10
N VAL A 39 0.49 -2.46 2.96
CA VAL A 39 -0.93 -2.52 2.62
C VAL A 39 -1.27 -1.62 1.43
N ALA A 40 -0.84 -0.36 1.42
CA ALA A 40 -1.18 0.58 0.37
C ALA A 40 -0.66 0.17 -1.03
N PRO A 41 0.63 -0.26 -1.20
CA PRO A 41 1.11 -0.82 -2.47
C PRO A 41 0.37 -2.08 -2.90
N HIS A 42 0.04 -2.97 -1.96
CA HIS A 42 -0.70 -4.19 -2.27
C HIS A 42 -2.12 -3.89 -2.75
N MET A 43 -2.85 -2.99 -2.08
CA MET A 43 -4.16 -2.54 -2.54
C MET A 43 -4.09 -1.93 -3.94
N PHE A 44 -3.10 -1.08 -4.21
CA PHE A 44 -2.89 -0.53 -5.55
C PHE A 44 -2.67 -1.63 -6.60
N ARG A 45 -1.88 -2.67 -6.28
CA ARG A 45 -1.68 -3.82 -7.17
C ARG A 45 -2.97 -4.60 -7.41
N HIS A 46 -3.82 -4.79 -6.39
CA HIS A 46 -5.14 -5.39 -6.55
C HIS A 46 -6.00 -4.58 -7.52
N TRP A 47 -6.14 -3.30 -7.29
CA TRP A 47 -6.97 -2.42 -8.13
C TRP A 47 -6.44 -2.27 -9.56
N THR A 48 -5.15 -2.47 -9.80
CA THR A 48 -4.55 -2.48 -11.15
C THR A 48 -4.51 -3.87 -11.79
N GLY A 49 -5.00 -4.91 -11.13
CA GLY A 49 -4.95 -6.30 -11.60
C GLY A 49 -3.55 -6.90 -11.65
N LYS A 50 -2.59 -6.31 -10.93
CA LYS A 50 -1.17 -6.74 -10.95
C LYS A 50 -0.74 -7.50 -9.69
N PHE A 51 -1.69 -7.85 -8.83
CA PHE A 51 -1.37 -8.53 -7.57
C PHE A 51 -1.10 -10.02 -7.77
N TYR A 52 -1.95 -10.69 -8.53
CA TYR A 52 -1.78 -12.11 -8.84
C TYR A 52 -1.10 -12.32 -10.18
N PRO A 53 -0.34 -13.42 -10.35
CA PRO A 53 0.17 -13.85 -11.65
C PRO A 53 -0.97 -14.01 -12.66
N LYS A 54 -0.72 -13.72 -13.93
CA LYS A 54 -1.75 -13.73 -14.99
C LYS A 54 -2.51 -15.06 -15.14
N ASN A 55 -1.94 -16.17 -14.70
CA ASN A 55 -2.52 -17.52 -14.83
C ASN A 55 -3.19 -18.01 -13.54
N ASN A 56 -3.52 -17.13 -12.60
CA ASN A 56 -4.14 -17.52 -11.35
C ASN A 56 -5.67 -17.41 -11.46
N GLU A 57 -6.39 -18.46 -11.03
CA GLU A 57 -7.86 -18.53 -10.98
C GLU A 57 -8.48 -17.42 -10.11
N TRP A 58 -7.72 -16.88 -9.15
CA TRP A 58 -8.10 -15.76 -8.29
C TRP A 58 -7.99 -14.39 -8.96
N ASN A 59 -7.66 -14.33 -10.24
CA ASN A 59 -7.55 -13.09 -11.00
C ASN A 59 -8.95 -12.60 -11.41
N SER A 60 -9.82 -12.34 -10.41
CA SER A 60 -11.13 -11.78 -10.69
C SER A 60 -11.01 -10.33 -11.10
N ASN A 61 -11.60 -9.98 -12.22
CA ASN A 61 -11.71 -8.59 -12.69
C ASN A 61 -12.68 -7.75 -11.83
N GLU A 62 -13.30 -8.34 -10.81
CA GLU A 62 -14.33 -7.71 -9.98
C GLU A 62 -13.86 -6.47 -9.23
N TYR A 63 -12.56 -6.39 -8.92
CA TYR A 63 -11.98 -5.28 -8.14
C TYR A 63 -11.00 -4.46 -8.97
N THR A 64 -10.85 -4.76 -10.25
CA THR A 64 -9.87 -4.08 -11.09
C THR A 64 -10.48 -2.85 -11.75
N ILE A 65 -9.70 -1.78 -11.76
CA ILE A 65 -10.02 -0.53 -12.43
C ILE A 65 -9.32 -0.54 -13.78
N SER A 66 -10.01 -0.07 -14.83
CA SER A 66 -9.46 -0.05 -16.18
C SER A 66 -8.17 0.78 -16.29
N SER A 67 -7.26 0.38 -17.16
CA SER A 67 -6.02 1.12 -17.42
C SER A 67 -6.29 2.57 -17.85
N LYS A 68 -7.37 2.83 -18.58
CA LYS A 68 -7.79 4.17 -18.97
C LYS A 68 -8.09 5.04 -17.76
N THR A 69 -8.89 4.51 -16.82
CA THR A 69 -9.24 5.20 -15.58
C THR A 69 -8.00 5.48 -14.72
N TRP A 70 -7.04 4.54 -14.68
CA TRP A 70 -5.79 4.75 -13.97
C TRP A 70 -4.94 5.87 -14.58
N VAL A 71 -4.90 5.98 -15.90
CA VAL A 71 -4.21 7.10 -16.58
C VAL A 71 -4.85 8.43 -16.17
N GLU A 72 -6.17 8.54 -16.19
CA GLU A 72 -6.90 9.73 -15.74
C GLU A 72 -6.58 10.10 -14.29
N ILE A 73 -6.58 9.09 -13.38
CA ILE A 73 -6.21 9.30 -11.96
C ILE A 73 -4.78 9.84 -11.84
N GLY A 74 -3.85 9.23 -12.55
CA GLY A 74 -2.45 9.66 -12.55
C GLY A 74 -2.26 11.11 -13.03
N GLU A 75 -3.00 11.51 -14.07
CA GLU A 75 -2.97 12.88 -14.59
C GLU A 75 -3.61 13.89 -13.62
N ILE A 76 -4.69 13.52 -12.93
CA ILE A 76 -5.30 14.37 -11.89
C ILE A 76 -4.29 14.59 -10.76
N MET A 77 -3.63 13.54 -10.29
CA MET A 77 -2.58 13.66 -9.27
C MET A 77 -1.45 14.60 -9.73
N GLU A 78 -0.98 14.42 -10.95
CA GLU A 78 0.11 15.24 -11.51
C GLU A 78 -0.29 16.71 -11.60
N ARG A 79 -1.50 17.02 -12.04
CA ARG A 79 -2.03 18.41 -12.09
C ARG A 79 -2.26 19.01 -10.71
N SER A 80 -2.59 18.20 -9.71
CA SER A 80 -2.80 18.67 -8.32
C SER A 80 -1.51 19.13 -7.63
N ARG A 81 -0.34 18.87 -8.19
CA ARG A 81 0.96 19.21 -7.58
C ARG A 81 1.10 20.69 -7.24
N SER A 82 0.66 21.58 -8.13
CA SER A 82 0.76 23.04 -7.96
C SER A 82 -0.22 23.60 -6.93
N HIS A 83 -1.24 22.83 -6.58
CA HIS A 83 -2.30 23.23 -5.65
C HIS A 83 -2.14 22.63 -4.26
N MET A 84 -1.17 21.73 -4.07
CA MET A 84 -0.94 21.11 -2.78
C MET A 84 -0.20 22.03 -1.83
N PRO A 85 -0.75 22.31 -0.63
CA PRO A 85 -0.06 23.13 0.35
C PRO A 85 1.28 22.48 0.76
N PRO A 86 2.35 23.27 0.95
CA PRO A 86 3.68 22.76 1.29
C PRO A 86 3.71 22.01 2.65
N ASP A 87 2.80 22.35 3.55
CA ASP A 87 2.70 21.75 4.89
C ASP A 87 2.17 20.32 4.86
N ILE A 88 1.53 19.90 3.77
CA ILE A 88 1.01 18.52 3.62
C ILE A 88 2.13 17.54 3.17
N GLY A 89 3.30 18.06 2.84
CA GLY A 89 4.45 17.25 2.47
C GLY A 89 4.74 17.25 0.97
N ARG A 90 5.37 16.17 0.49
CA ARG A 90 5.81 16.09 -0.91
C ARG A 90 4.63 16.13 -1.88
N PRO A 91 4.65 17.00 -2.91
CA PRO A 91 3.62 17.04 -3.95
C PRO A 91 3.45 15.68 -4.64
N PRO A 92 2.20 15.27 -4.95
CA PRO A 92 1.93 13.96 -5.50
C PRO A 92 2.58 13.79 -6.87
N ARG A 93 3.16 12.61 -7.10
CA ARG A 93 3.60 12.18 -8.43
C ARG A 93 2.49 11.36 -9.07
N ASN A 94 2.53 11.25 -10.40
CA ASN A 94 1.64 10.36 -11.13
C ASN A 94 1.84 8.91 -10.66
N ILE A 95 0.82 8.33 -10.03
CA ILE A 95 0.93 7.00 -9.42
C ILE A 95 1.19 5.91 -10.46
N VAL A 96 0.65 6.05 -11.66
CA VAL A 96 0.81 5.04 -12.72
C VAL A 96 2.24 4.99 -13.22
N LYS A 97 2.86 6.18 -13.37
CA LYS A 97 4.22 6.30 -13.88
C LYS A 97 5.30 6.00 -12.82
N HIS A 98 5.01 6.29 -11.55
CA HIS A 98 6.05 6.37 -10.52
C HIS A 98 5.84 5.47 -9.29
N SER A 99 4.73 4.70 -9.22
CA SER A 99 4.40 3.88 -8.04
C SER A 99 5.50 2.91 -7.61
N ALA A 100 6.28 2.38 -8.56
CA ALA A 100 7.39 1.48 -8.25
C ALA A 100 8.50 2.14 -7.40
N GLY A 101 8.61 3.46 -7.45
CA GLY A 101 9.58 4.24 -6.67
C GLY A 101 8.96 5.13 -5.61
N PHE A 102 7.70 4.89 -5.23
CA PHE A 102 7.07 5.62 -4.13
C PHE A 102 7.71 5.27 -2.80
N LYS A 103 7.94 6.29 -1.99
CA LYS A 103 8.34 6.15 -0.59
C LYS A 103 7.10 6.03 0.31
N ALA A 104 7.29 5.60 1.55
CA ALA A 104 6.20 5.47 2.53
C ALA A 104 5.30 6.71 2.61
N VAL A 105 5.89 7.91 2.63
CA VAL A 105 5.14 9.18 2.65
C VAL A 105 4.28 9.39 1.41
N GLU A 106 4.71 8.93 0.24
CA GLU A 106 3.92 9.06 -0.99
C GLU A 106 2.76 8.06 -1.01
N TRP A 107 2.97 6.85 -0.47
CA TRP A 107 1.91 5.89 -0.24
C TRP A 107 0.92 6.36 0.84
N ALA A 108 1.41 7.02 1.91
CA ALA A 108 0.57 7.66 2.91
C ALA A 108 -0.33 8.73 2.28
N ASN A 109 0.24 9.65 1.52
CA ASN A 109 -0.52 10.68 0.80
C ASN A 109 -1.54 10.06 -0.16
N TRP A 110 -1.15 9.02 -0.91
CA TRP A 110 -2.08 8.29 -1.77
C TRP A 110 -3.27 7.74 -0.99
N ILE A 111 -3.03 6.95 0.05
CA ILE A 111 -4.12 6.25 0.75
C ILE A 111 -5.00 7.18 1.57
N ILE A 112 -4.42 8.23 2.18
CA ILE A 112 -5.14 9.13 3.08
C ILE A 112 -5.85 10.26 2.31
N LEU A 113 -5.17 10.86 1.33
CA LEU A 113 -5.65 12.09 0.69
C LEU A 113 -6.29 11.83 -0.68
N PHE A 114 -5.70 10.96 -1.50
CA PHE A 114 -6.08 10.84 -2.90
C PHE A 114 -6.99 9.65 -3.19
N SER A 115 -6.84 8.53 -2.48
CA SER A 115 -7.55 7.31 -2.84
C SER A 115 -9.07 7.47 -2.77
N LEU A 116 -9.60 8.02 -1.69
CA LEU A 116 -11.05 8.16 -1.52
C LEU A 116 -11.69 9.04 -2.59
N PRO A 117 -11.26 10.28 -2.83
CA PRO A 117 -11.89 11.13 -3.84
C PRO A 117 -11.69 10.61 -5.27
N LEU A 118 -10.52 10.02 -5.56
CA LEU A 118 -10.19 9.56 -6.90
C LEU A 118 -10.79 8.19 -7.26
N LEU A 119 -11.07 7.35 -6.27
CA LEU A 119 -11.70 6.04 -6.49
C LEU A 119 -13.23 6.08 -6.37
N LYS A 120 -13.79 7.15 -5.80
CA LYS A 120 -15.24 7.31 -5.66
C LYS A 120 -15.95 7.20 -7.02
N GLY A 121 -16.89 6.26 -7.13
CA GLY A 121 -17.65 5.99 -8.35
C GLY A 121 -16.87 5.33 -9.49
N ARG A 122 -15.60 4.94 -9.26
CA ARG A 122 -14.74 4.27 -10.25
C ARG A 122 -14.46 2.81 -9.91
N LEU A 123 -14.72 2.40 -8.67
CA LEU A 123 -14.73 1.01 -8.28
C LEU A 123 -16.02 0.35 -8.76
N PRO A 124 -15.98 -0.94 -9.19
CA PRO A 124 -17.18 -1.68 -9.54
C PRO A 124 -18.17 -1.65 -8.37
N GLN A 125 -19.41 -1.28 -8.65
CA GLN A 125 -20.50 -1.36 -7.69
C GLN A 125 -21.12 -2.75 -7.78
N ARG A 126 -21.35 -3.37 -6.63
CA ARG A 126 -22.15 -4.61 -6.53
C ARG A 126 -23.61 -4.27 -6.43
#